data_984493c08a5be80a7ed409ff55d959ab
#
_entry.id   984493c08a5be80a7ed409ff55d959ab
#
_cell.length_a   1.000
_cell.length_b   1.000
_cell.length_c   1.000
_cell.angle_alpha   90.00
_cell.angle_beta   90.00
_cell.angle_gamma   90.00
#
_symmetry.space_group_name_H-M   'P 1'
#
loop_
_entity.id
_entity.type
_entity.pdbx_description
1 polymer ?
#
loop_
_entity_poly.entity_id
_entity_poly.type
_entity_poly.pdbx_seq_one_letter_code
_entity_poly.pdbx_strand_id
1 'polypeptide(L)'
;MRRLFALPLLLLFLLLGSTPASAHDATTKAHARLTGDGTDVTAELELEYDLLMKSAWLYAEAYEAKERTQQLHQLRINHDAVTEYVTERFAVAYDDKPCAPSTVGDGGIRMRGGKAFAVLTLSYDCAGGSGGEHAVSSALFPDQETFVHSTETLVTYDLDGTEGSAVLSAADPTLRTAQRQAAHQVGEFFLLGTEHLLFGLDHVLFLTALLMGARRLRDVVVTATAFTAAHSVTFLLAALGVVDVPGALVEPVIAATITVVAAANLLGKGEDRFGKWRLPVVFAFGLIHGLGFAGALDIREPGSWGLLLSLLSFNLGIEAAQLVLIAVLFPLLTLARRTPAARWIAVTLTTAIVTISLYWFLDRIWGAAGPMGSA
;
A
#
# COMPACT_ATOMS: atom_id res chain seq x y z
N MET A 1 23.86 -19.61 -31.02
CA MET A 1 24.31 -18.94 -29.77
C MET A 1 23.80 -17.51 -29.59
N ARG A 2 23.64 -16.65 -30.60
CA ARG A 2 23.15 -15.27 -30.48
C ARG A 2 21.70 -15.09 -29.94
N ARG A 3 20.80 -16.05 -30.15
CA ARG A 3 19.41 -16.00 -29.73
C ARG A 3 19.18 -16.37 -28.25
N LEU A 4 20.14 -17.02 -27.59
CA LEU A 4 20.04 -17.42 -26.17
C LEU A 4 20.41 -16.30 -25.20
N PHE A 5 21.08 -15.25 -25.66
CA PHE A 5 21.39 -14.08 -24.86
C PHE A 5 20.26 -13.03 -24.86
N ALA A 6 19.29 -13.13 -25.77
CA ALA A 6 18.19 -12.18 -25.89
C ALA A 6 17.17 -12.31 -24.74
N LEU A 7 16.96 -13.52 -24.20
CA LEU A 7 15.96 -13.76 -23.15
C LEU A 7 16.35 -13.15 -21.81
N PRO A 8 17.58 -13.33 -21.27
CA PRO A 8 18.00 -12.68 -20.03
C PRO A 8 18.17 -11.16 -20.20
N LEU A 9 18.55 -10.70 -21.41
CA LEU A 9 18.61 -9.28 -21.70
C LEU A 9 17.20 -8.66 -21.77
N LEU A 10 16.22 -9.37 -22.33
CA LEU A 10 14.81 -8.94 -22.38
C LEU A 10 14.19 -8.92 -20.97
N LEU A 11 14.47 -9.92 -20.13
CA LEU A 11 14.06 -9.91 -18.71
C LEU A 11 14.75 -8.79 -17.92
N LEU A 12 16.02 -8.53 -18.18
CA LEU A 12 16.75 -7.41 -17.58
C LEU A 12 16.20 -6.07 -18.08
N PHE A 13 15.84 -5.93 -19.36
CA PHE A 13 15.21 -4.73 -19.92
C PHE A 13 13.78 -4.52 -19.39
N LEU A 14 13.02 -5.59 -19.16
CA LEU A 14 11.71 -5.52 -18.50
C LEU A 14 11.83 -5.12 -17.02
N LEU A 15 12.92 -5.50 -16.34
CA LEU A 15 13.20 -5.10 -14.96
C LEU A 15 13.85 -3.71 -14.85
N LEU A 16 14.61 -3.26 -15.86
CA LEU A 16 15.29 -1.95 -15.86
C LEU A 16 14.50 -0.85 -16.60
N GLY A 17 13.50 -1.23 -17.41
CA GLY A 17 12.63 -0.29 -18.13
C GLY A 17 11.52 0.33 -17.27
N SER A 18 11.40 -0.09 -16.03
CA SER A 18 10.63 0.67 -15.05
C SER A 18 11.44 1.92 -14.68
N THR A 19 10.90 3.10 -14.93
CA THR A 19 11.24 4.34 -14.20
C THR A 19 11.55 4.00 -12.75
N PRO A 20 12.38 4.77 -12.02
CA PRO A 20 12.63 4.52 -10.61
C PRO A 20 11.29 4.41 -9.90
N ALA A 21 10.75 3.21 -9.87
CA ALA A 21 9.58 2.90 -9.07
C ALA A 21 10.08 3.05 -7.65
N SER A 22 9.65 4.10 -7.00
CA SER A 22 9.53 4.12 -5.56
C SER A 22 8.99 2.75 -5.20
N ALA A 23 9.72 1.94 -4.45
CA ALA A 23 9.31 0.56 -4.09
C ALA A 23 8.11 0.54 -3.14
N HIS A 24 7.59 1.71 -2.81
CA HIS A 24 6.30 1.94 -2.24
C HIS A 24 5.28 2.10 -3.34
N ASP A 25 4.17 1.49 -3.11
CA ASP A 25 2.91 1.70 -3.78
C ASP A 25 2.89 3.15 -4.31
N ALA A 26 3.02 3.32 -5.61
CA ALA A 26 2.90 4.64 -6.24
C ALA A 26 1.47 5.20 -6.08
N THR A 27 0.61 4.47 -5.39
CA THR A 27 -0.77 4.78 -5.09
C THR A 27 -0.82 5.84 -4.00
N THR A 28 -1.39 6.98 -4.33
CA THR A 28 -1.71 8.04 -3.35
C THR A 28 -2.88 7.55 -2.49
N LYS A 29 -2.77 7.69 -1.16
CA LYS A 29 -3.84 7.26 -0.25
C LYS A 29 -4.43 8.42 0.51
N ALA A 30 -5.76 8.47 0.49
CA ALA A 30 -6.57 9.31 1.35
C ALA A 30 -7.38 8.42 2.30
N HIS A 31 -7.63 8.88 3.49
CA HIS A 31 -8.47 8.18 4.46
C HIS A 31 -9.66 9.06 4.83
N ALA A 32 -10.82 8.47 4.87
CA ALA A 32 -12.06 9.14 5.26
C ALA A 32 -12.80 8.28 6.27
N ARG A 33 -13.19 8.89 7.40
CA ARG A 33 -14.09 8.28 8.38
C ARG A 33 -15.37 9.08 8.41
N LEU A 34 -16.50 8.41 8.14
CA LEU A 34 -17.81 9.03 8.19
C LEU A 34 -18.62 8.44 9.34
N THR A 35 -19.25 9.32 10.08
CA THR A 35 -20.21 8.95 11.14
C THR A 35 -21.42 9.85 11.04
N GLY A 36 -22.61 9.31 11.28
CA GLY A 36 -23.83 10.11 11.24
C GLY A 36 -25.10 9.30 11.08
N ASP A 37 -26.20 10.00 11.16
CA ASP A 37 -27.54 9.44 11.04
C ASP A 37 -28.46 10.46 10.34
N GLY A 38 -29.13 10.03 9.29
CA GLY A 38 -30.10 10.85 8.56
C GLY A 38 -29.50 12.14 7.99
N THR A 39 -29.77 13.28 8.61
CA THR A 39 -29.43 14.60 8.06
C THR A 39 -28.04 15.10 8.40
N ASP A 40 -27.39 14.52 9.39
CA ASP A 40 -26.12 15.03 9.91
C ASP A 40 -25.02 14.00 9.75
N VAL A 41 -24.06 14.26 8.85
CA VAL A 41 -22.90 13.41 8.63
C VAL A 41 -21.63 14.17 8.93
N THR A 42 -20.75 13.57 9.73
CA THR A 42 -19.40 14.07 9.98
C THR A 42 -18.40 13.21 9.25
N ALA A 43 -17.50 13.84 8.49
CA ALA A 43 -16.38 13.19 7.81
C ALA A 43 -15.04 13.71 8.35
N GLU A 44 -14.23 12.85 8.97
CA GLU A 44 -12.83 13.12 9.27
C GLU A 44 -12.00 12.62 8.10
N LEU A 45 -11.26 13.52 7.45
CA LEU A 45 -10.38 13.23 6.33
C LEU A 45 -8.93 13.32 6.78
N GLU A 46 -8.11 12.33 6.44
CA GLU A 46 -6.68 12.36 6.61
C GLU A 46 -6.01 12.28 5.24
N LEU A 47 -5.39 13.37 4.83
CA LEU A 47 -4.81 13.58 3.51
C LEU A 47 -3.32 13.83 3.64
N GLU A 48 -2.49 13.20 2.80
CA GLU A 48 -1.05 13.41 2.81
C GLU A 48 -0.74 14.91 2.64
N TYR A 49 -0.05 15.49 3.63
CA TYR A 49 0.07 16.93 3.79
C TYR A 49 0.69 17.63 2.57
N ASP A 50 1.83 17.15 2.10
CA ASP A 50 2.55 17.79 0.99
C ASP A 50 1.78 17.68 -0.33
N LEU A 51 1.07 16.56 -0.55
CA LEU A 51 0.21 16.39 -1.71
C LEU A 51 -1.00 17.34 -1.64
N LEU A 52 -1.66 17.41 -0.48
CA LEU A 52 -2.79 18.31 -0.29
C LEU A 52 -2.42 19.78 -0.57
N MET A 53 -1.26 20.22 -0.05
CA MET A 53 -0.80 21.60 -0.26
C MET A 53 -0.44 21.87 -1.73
N LYS A 54 0.13 20.90 -2.43
CA LYS A 54 0.38 21.00 -3.88
C LYS A 54 -0.93 21.02 -4.68
N SER A 55 -1.86 20.14 -4.35
CA SER A 55 -3.14 20.00 -5.05
C SER A 55 -4.05 21.22 -4.84
N ALA A 56 -3.95 21.90 -3.70
CA ALA A 56 -4.59 23.20 -3.47
C ALA A 56 -3.85 24.38 -4.14
N TRP A 57 -2.88 24.12 -5.04
CA TRP A 57 -2.12 25.11 -5.80
C TRP A 57 -1.35 26.13 -4.93
N LEU A 58 -0.87 25.69 -3.77
CA LEU A 58 -0.13 26.56 -2.86
C LEU A 58 1.35 26.67 -3.23
N TYR A 59 2.01 27.71 -2.70
CA TYR A 59 3.43 27.95 -2.93
C TYR A 59 4.32 26.91 -2.23
N ALA A 60 5.57 26.80 -2.69
CA ALA A 60 6.55 25.84 -2.17
C ALA A 60 6.71 25.89 -0.64
N GLU A 61 6.63 27.07 -0.05
CA GLU A 61 6.69 27.27 1.41
C GLU A 61 5.62 26.46 2.17
N ALA A 62 4.45 26.24 1.56
CA ALA A 62 3.37 25.46 2.18
C ALA A 62 3.65 23.96 2.13
N TYR A 63 3.97 23.40 0.95
CA TYR A 63 4.14 21.95 0.82
C TYR A 63 5.54 21.44 1.20
N GLU A 64 6.55 22.30 1.29
CA GLU A 64 7.90 21.93 1.77
C GLU A 64 8.07 22.03 3.29
N ALA A 65 7.04 22.50 4.03
CA ALA A 65 7.08 22.56 5.48
C ALA A 65 7.24 21.16 6.09
N LYS A 66 8.32 20.93 6.84
CA LYS A 66 8.65 19.62 7.45
C LYS A 66 8.31 19.54 8.92
N GLU A 67 8.34 20.64 9.63
CA GLU A 67 8.05 20.72 11.05
C GLU A 67 6.54 20.78 11.30
N ARG A 68 6.05 19.99 12.25
CA ARG A 68 4.62 19.97 12.60
C ARG A 68 4.05 21.36 12.88
N THR A 69 4.81 22.22 13.55
CA THR A 69 4.39 23.60 13.87
C THR A 69 4.25 24.45 12.63
N GLN A 70 5.17 24.31 11.67
CA GLN A 70 5.11 24.98 10.37
C GLN A 70 3.93 24.45 9.54
N GLN A 71 3.75 23.16 9.49
CA GLN A 71 2.63 22.50 8.79
C GLN A 71 1.28 22.97 9.32
N LEU A 72 1.10 23.01 10.65
CA LEU A 72 -0.11 23.55 11.28
C LEU A 72 -0.32 25.03 10.96
N HIS A 73 0.74 25.82 10.93
CA HIS A 73 0.68 27.23 10.55
C HIS A 73 0.23 27.39 9.10
N GLN A 74 0.84 26.65 8.18
CA GLN A 74 0.51 26.69 6.74
C GLN A 74 -0.93 26.19 6.49
N LEU A 75 -1.38 25.15 7.21
CA LEU A 75 -2.74 24.66 7.09
C LEU A 75 -3.76 25.74 7.49
N ARG A 76 -3.50 26.49 8.56
CA ARG A 76 -4.37 27.56 9.02
C ARG A 76 -4.44 28.75 8.07
N ILE A 77 -3.28 29.26 7.60
CA ILE A 77 -3.26 30.43 6.72
C ILE A 77 -3.81 30.13 5.32
N ASN A 78 -3.81 28.85 4.91
CA ASN A 78 -4.33 28.41 3.62
C ASN A 78 -5.67 27.64 3.76
N HIS A 79 -6.33 27.76 4.89
CA HIS A 79 -7.54 27.00 5.23
C HIS A 79 -8.61 27.07 4.14
N ASP A 80 -8.89 28.24 3.60
CA ASP A 80 -9.93 28.43 2.59
C ASP A 80 -9.60 27.69 1.28
N ALA A 81 -8.38 27.77 0.78
CA ALA A 81 -7.96 27.08 -0.43
C ALA A 81 -7.98 25.57 -0.26
N VAL A 82 -7.54 25.07 0.90
CA VAL A 82 -7.57 23.64 1.24
C VAL A 82 -9.02 23.14 1.35
N THR A 83 -9.88 23.91 2.00
CA THR A 83 -11.30 23.58 2.14
C THR A 83 -12.00 23.54 0.79
N GLU A 84 -11.79 24.55 -0.06
CA GLU A 84 -12.35 24.60 -1.41
C GLU A 84 -11.92 23.37 -2.22
N TYR A 85 -10.61 23.04 -2.25
CA TYR A 85 -10.10 21.87 -2.91
C TYR A 85 -10.77 20.58 -2.47
N VAL A 86 -10.92 20.39 -1.15
CA VAL A 86 -11.46 19.15 -0.57
C VAL A 86 -12.97 19.06 -0.80
N THR A 87 -13.73 20.14 -0.57
CA THR A 87 -15.20 20.12 -0.71
C THR A 87 -15.67 20.01 -2.16
N GLU A 88 -14.85 20.41 -3.12
CA GLU A 88 -15.13 20.17 -4.55
C GLU A 88 -14.93 18.69 -4.95
N ARG A 89 -14.12 17.93 -4.22
CA ARG A 89 -13.66 16.59 -4.61
C ARG A 89 -14.11 15.47 -3.70
N PHE A 90 -14.55 15.79 -2.49
CA PHE A 90 -15.14 14.82 -1.57
C PHE A 90 -16.55 15.27 -1.21
N ALA A 91 -17.53 14.46 -1.54
CA ALA A 91 -18.94 14.82 -1.39
C ALA A 91 -19.74 13.70 -0.73
N VAL A 92 -20.74 14.11 0.03
CA VAL A 92 -21.78 13.27 0.61
C VAL A 92 -23.11 13.65 -0.01
N ALA A 93 -23.93 12.69 -0.36
CA ALA A 93 -25.30 12.88 -0.81
C ALA A 93 -26.25 11.99 -0.01
N TYR A 94 -27.50 12.41 0.13
CA TYR A 94 -28.58 11.65 0.74
C TYR A 94 -29.76 11.59 -0.23
N ASP A 95 -30.19 10.37 -0.60
CA ASP A 95 -31.21 10.16 -1.64
C ASP A 95 -30.91 10.94 -2.94
N ASP A 96 -29.67 10.80 -3.44
CA ASP A 96 -29.14 11.48 -4.63
C ASP A 96 -29.15 13.04 -4.55
N LYS A 97 -29.42 13.61 -3.39
CA LYS A 97 -29.32 15.06 -3.17
C LYS A 97 -28.01 15.39 -2.48
N PRO A 98 -27.20 16.31 -3.00
CA PRO A 98 -25.95 16.69 -2.37
C PRO A 98 -26.21 17.35 -1.01
N CYS A 99 -25.42 16.91 -0.01
CA CYS A 99 -25.37 17.52 1.31
C CYS A 99 -24.44 18.74 1.30
N ALA A 100 -24.80 19.77 2.06
CA ALA A 100 -24.00 20.98 2.12
C ALA A 100 -22.80 20.79 3.08
N PRO A 101 -21.54 20.89 2.60
CA PRO A 101 -20.37 20.77 3.45
C PRO A 101 -20.11 22.04 4.26
N SER A 102 -19.62 21.88 5.47
CA SER A 102 -19.02 22.92 6.28
C SER A 102 -17.80 22.38 7.02
N THR A 103 -16.79 23.22 7.27
CA THR A 103 -15.61 22.82 8.02
C THR A 103 -15.82 22.93 9.52
N VAL A 104 -15.26 21.99 10.28
CA VAL A 104 -15.27 21.98 11.74
C VAL A 104 -13.85 22.16 12.26
N GLY A 105 -13.57 23.34 12.82
CA GLY A 105 -12.24 23.69 13.37
C GLY A 105 -11.18 24.00 12.31
N ASP A 106 -9.95 24.23 12.78
CA ASP A 106 -8.83 24.70 11.95
C ASP A 106 -8.03 23.54 11.30
N GLY A 107 -8.47 22.31 11.50
CA GLY A 107 -7.72 21.11 11.08
C GLY A 107 -6.55 20.79 12.01
N GLY A 108 -5.84 19.70 11.69
CA GLY A 108 -4.72 19.19 12.47
C GLY A 108 -3.65 18.51 11.62
N ILE A 109 -2.56 18.11 12.26
CA ILE A 109 -1.52 17.27 11.63
C ILE A 109 -1.37 16.00 12.43
N ARG A 110 -1.44 14.85 11.75
CA ARG A 110 -1.19 13.52 12.29
C ARG A 110 -0.01 12.89 11.57
N MET A 111 0.90 12.28 12.31
CA MET A 111 2.01 11.52 11.73
C MET A 111 1.59 10.06 11.54
N ARG A 112 1.84 9.51 10.36
CA ARG A 112 1.46 8.15 9.98
C ARG A 112 2.54 7.56 9.08
N GLY A 113 3.11 6.43 9.46
CA GLY A 113 4.16 5.79 8.66
C GLY A 113 5.37 6.67 8.33
N GLY A 114 5.67 7.69 9.14
CA GLY A 114 6.74 8.66 8.87
C GLY A 114 6.33 9.84 7.99
N LYS A 115 5.11 9.86 7.46
CA LYS A 115 4.54 10.96 6.67
C LYS A 115 3.61 11.82 7.52
N ALA A 116 3.49 13.10 7.18
CA ALA A 116 2.52 14.02 7.77
C ALA A 116 1.20 13.97 7.00
N PHE A 117 0.10 13.86 7.72
CA PHE A 117 -1.26 13.93 7.17
C PHE A 117 -1.99 15.14 7.76
N ALA A 118 -2.59 15.94 6.90
CA ALA A 118 -3.54 16.95 7.31
C ALA A 118 -4.86 16.26 7.69
N VAL A 119 -5.36 16.57 8.88
CA VAL A 119 -6.63 16.07 9.39
C VAL A 119 -7.65 17.19 9.27
N LEU A 120 -8.69 16.97 8.46
CA LEU A 120 -9.77 17.91 8.23
C LEU A 120 -11.08 17.27 8.68
N THR A 121 -11.90 18.01 9.40
CA THR A 121 -13.25 17.57 9.77
C THR A 121 -14.27 18.39 9.00
N LEU A 122 -15.13 17.69 8.26
CA LEU A 122 -16.26 18.27 7.55
C LEU A 122 -17.57 17.81 8.19
N SER A 123 -18.51 18.70 8.31
CA SER A 123 -19.90 18.39 8.64
C SER A 123 -20.74 18.61 7.41
N TYR A 124 -21.58 17.63 7.09
CA TYR A 124 -22.51 17.67 5.96
C TYR A 124 -23.93 17.79 6.49
N ASP A 125 -24.63 18.84 6.05
CA ASP A 125 -26.07 19.02 6.28
C ASP A 125 -26.84 18.46 5.09
N CYS A 126 -27.54 17.36 5.32
CA CYS A 126 -28.27 16.62 4.30
C CYS A 126 -29.76 16.96 4.38
N ALA A 127 -30.29 17.62 3.37
CA ALA A 127 -31.72 17.88 3.27
C ALA A 127 -32.48 16.59 2.94
N GLY A 128 -32.99 15.88 3.95
CA GLY A 128 -33.69 14.62 3.75
C GLY A 128 -34.57 14.21 4.91
N GLY A 129 -35.43 13.23 4.71
CA GLY A 129 -36.19 12.54 5.74
C GLY A 129 -35.51 11.28 6.25
N SER A 130 -36.05 10.64 7.29
CA SER A 130 -35.55 9.38 7.81
C SER A 130 -35.75 8.22 6.83
N GLY A 131 -34.77 7.33 6.66
CA GLY A 131 -34.86 6.07 5.91
C GLY A 131 -34.35 6.14 4.47
N GLY A 132 -33.55 7.15 4.13
CA GLY A 132 -32.85 7.25 2.85
C GLY A 132 -31.49 6.57 2.83
N GLU A 133 -30.77 6.70 1.72
CA GLU A 133 -29.47 6.12 1.49
C GLU A 133 -28.41 7.20 1.36
N HIS A 134 -27.28 7.05 2.10
CA HIS A 134 -26.11 7.89 1.89
C HIS A 134 -25.27 7.39 0.71
N ALA A 135 -24.78 8.34 -0.08
CA ALA A 135 -23.76 8.12 -1.09
C ALA A 135 -22.55 9.00 -0.77
N VAL A 136 -21.36 8.40 -0.80
CA VAL A 136 -20.08 9.09 -0.57
C VAL A 136 -19.26 9.00 -1.83
N SER A 137 -18.75 10.11 -2.32
CA SER A 137 -17.92 10.15 -3.51
C SER A 137 -16.58 10.85 -3.26
N SER A 138 -15.52 10.33 -3.90
CA SER A 138 -14.17 10.90 -3.82
C SER A 138 -13.56 11.02 -5.21
N ALA A 139 -13.08 12.22 -5.51
CA ALA A 139 -12.23 12.57 -6.64
C ALA A 139 -10.96 13.29 -6.17
N LEU A 140 -10.54 13.01 -4.93
CA LEU A 140 -9.33 13.58 -4.34
C LEU A 140 -8.08 13.12 -5.11
N PHE A 141 -7.13 14.01 -5.31
CA PHE A 141 -5.85 13.76 -5.98
C PHE A 141 -6.02 13.04 -7.33
N PRO A 142 -6.65 13.68 -8.32
CA PRO A 142 -6.87 13.06 -9.62
C PRO A 142 -5.56 12.92 -10.39
N ASP A 143 -5.42 11.86 -11.21
CA ASP A 143 -4.21 11.58 -12.01
C ASP A 143 -3.78 12.74 -12.93
N GLN A 144 -4.70 13.66 -13.28
CA GLN A 144 -4.41 14.87 -14.04
C GLN A 144 -3.45 15.83 -13.32
N GLU A 145 -3.30 15.73 -12.01
CA GLU A 145 -2.35 16.54 -11.23
C GLU A 145 -0.89 16.11 -11.42
N THR A 146 -0.60 15.09 -12.23
CA THR A 146 0.72 14.64 -12.72
C THR A 146 1.75 14.21 -11.68
N PHE A 147 1.63 14.63 -10.42
CA PHE A 147 2.49 14.25 -9.29
C PHE A 147 1.84 13.20 -8.37
N VAL A 148 0.63 12.78 -8.70
CA VAL A 148 -0.13 11.72 -8.04
C VAL A 148 -0.56 10.68 -9.07
N HIS A 149 -0.71 9.44 -8.65
CA HIS A 149 -1.15 8.35 -9.51
C HIS A 149 -2.01 7.36 -8.74
N SER A 150 -3.08 6.91 -9.39
CA SER A 150 -3.94 5.83 -8.89
C SER A 150 -4.40 6.06 -7.44
N THR A 151 -4.96 7.24 -7.17
CA THR A 151 -5.42 7.57 -5.81
C THR A 151 -6.53 6.64 -5.35
N GLU A 152 -6.34 6.10 -4.16
CA GLU A 152 -7.33 5.31 -3.43
C GLU A 152 -7.77 6.07 -2.18
N THR A 153 -9.08 6.27 -2.02
CA THR A 153 -9.67 6.81 -0.79
C THR A 153 -10.26 5.66 0.01
N LEU A 154 -9.61 5.32 1.12
CA LEU A 154 -10.14 4.34 2.06
C LEU A 154 -11.21 5.00 2.92
N VAL A 155 -12.44 4.56 2.74
CA VAL A 155 -13.59 5.07 3.48
C VAL A 155 -14.00 4.05 4.52
N THR A 156 -14.10 4.48 5.79
CA THR A 156 -14.79 3.74 6.84
C THR A 156 -16.03 4.53 7.23
N TYR A 157 -17.13 3.87 7.47
CA TYR A 157 -18.37 4.54 7.78
C TYR A 157 -19.23 3.81 8.82
N ASP A 158 -19.88 4.60 9.62
CA ASP A 158 -21.01 4.21 10.49
C ASP A 158 -22.13 5.22 10.20
N LEU A 159 -22.96 4.88 9.22
CA LEU A 159 -24.02 5.73 8.71
C LEU A 159 -25.36 4.98 8.80
N ASP A 160 -26.35 5.63 9.42
CA ASP A 160 -27.70 5.07 9.59
C ASP A 160 -27.71 3.69 10.25
N GLY A 161 -26.78 3.45 11.20
CA GLY A 161 -26.62 2.16 11.87
C GLY A 161 -26.02 1.04 10.99
N THR A 162 -25.47 1.40 9.84
CA THR A 162 -24.74 0.48 8.95
C THR A 162 -23.26 0.81 8.99
N GLU A 163 -22.47 -0.12 9.53
CA GLU A 163 -21.02 -0.02 9.54
C GLU A 163 -20.40 -0.71 8.32
N GLY A 164 -19.33 -0.13 7.78
CA GLY A 164 -18.59 -0.75 6.70
C GLY A 164 -17.33 -0.01 6.31
N SER A 165 -16.61 -0.60 5.36
CA SER A 165 -15.46 0.03 4.73
C SER A 165 -15.48 -0.14 3.22
N ALA A 166 -14.82 0.79 2.52
CA ALA A 166 -14.79 0.84 1.08
C ALA A 166 -13.46 1.43 0.60
N VAL A 167 -13.07 1.06 -0.61
CA VAL A 167 -12.00 1.74 -1.34
C VAL A 167 -12.64 2.45 -2.52
N LEU A 168 -12.51 3.78 -2.57
CA LEU A 168 -12.94 4.58 -3.71
C LEU A 168 -11.72 4.88 -4.58
N SER A 169 -11.88 4.75 -5.88
CA SER A 169 -10.85 5.01 -6.87
C SER A 169 -11.43 5.74 -8.08
N ALA A 170 -10.59 6.13 -9.04
CA ALA A 170 -11.07 6.72 -10.27
C ALA A 170 -12.01 5.80 -11.08
N ALA A 171 -11.89 4.46 -10.92
CA ALA A 171 -12.74 3.48 -11.57
C ALA A 171 -14.08 3.28 -10.85
N ASP A 172 -14.09 3.37 -9.50
CA ASP A 172 -15.28 3.28 -8.65
C ASP A 172 -15.26 4.41 -7.62
N PRO A 173 -15.66 5.62 -8.00
CA PRO A 173 -15.51 6.81 -7.16
C PRO A 173 -16.62 6.98 -6.11
N THR A 174 -17.64 6.11 -6.09
CA THR A 174 -18.83 6.31 -5.25
C THR A 174 -19.21 5.09 -4.43
N LEU A 175 -19.35 5.27 -3.14
CA LEU A 175 -19.94 4.32 -2.20
C LEU A 175 -21.42 4.64 -1.98
N ARG A 176 -22.31 3.63 -2.03
CA ARG A 176 -23.71 3.71 -1.58
C ARG A 176 -23.94 2.78 -0.39
N THR A 177 -24.45 3.30 0.71
CA THR A 177 -24.55 2.53 1.97
C THR A 177 -25.53 1.36 1.89
N ALA A 178 -26.66 1.49 1.21
CA ALA A 178 -27.67 0.44 1.11
C ALA A 178 -27.33 -0.64 0.08
N GLN A 179 -26.50 -0.34 -0.92
CA GLN A 179 -26.19 -1.30 -2.01
C GLN A 179 -24.97 -2.17 -1.74
N ARG A 180 -24.19 -1.86 -0.72
CA ARG A 180 -22.94 -2.58 -0.50
C ARG A 180 -23.15 -3.89 0.25
N GLN A 181 -23.40 -4.95 -0.53
CA GLN A 181 -23.42 -6.29 0.01
C GLN A 181 -22.00 -6.67 0.48
N ALA A 182 -21.88 -7.38 1.61
CA ALA A 182 -20.61 -7.89 2.13
C ALA A 182 -19.78 -8.66 1.07
N ALA A 183 -20.43 -9.26 0.10
CA ALA A 183 -19.78 -9.94 -1.02
C ALA A 183 -18.99 -8.97 -1.95
N HIS A 184 -19.46 -7.74 -2.17
CA HIS A 184 -18.76 -6.75 -2.98
C HIS A 184 -17.50 -6.25 -2.26
N GLN A 185 -17.63 -5.92 -0.98
CA GLN A 185 -16.51 -5.49 -0.13
C GLN A 185 -15.40 -6.57 -0.07
N VAL A 186 -15.78 -7.83 0.15
CA VAL A 186 -14.84 -8.97 0.13
C VAL A 186 -14.12 -9.06 -1.23
N GLY A 187 -14.83 -8.86 -2.34
CA GLY A 187 -14.26 -8.87 -3.70
C GLY A 187 -13.24 -7.75 -3.92
N GLU A 188 -13.54 -6.54 -3.48
CA GLU A 188 -12.62 -5.38 -3.61
C GLU A 188 -11.33 -5.60 -2.84
N PHE A 189 -11.41 -6.02 -1.57
CA PHE A 189 -10.22 -6.30 -0.77
C PHE A 189 -9.41 -7.47 -1.31
N PHE A 190 -10.05 -8.46 -1.93
CA PHE A 190 -9.34 -9.54 -2.62
C PHE A 190 -8.55 -9.00 -3.82
N LEU A 191 -9.14 -8.16 -4.65
CA LEU A 191 -8.46 -7.53 -5.78
C LEU A 191 -7.32 -6.63 -5.29
N LEU A 192 -7.55 -5.80 -4.27
CA LEU A 192 -6.53 -4.96 -3.67
C LEU A 192 -5.32 -5.77 -3.16
N GLY A 193 -5.56 -6.94 -2.53
CA GLY A 193 -4.49 -7.85 -2.12
C GLY A 193 -3.74 -8.46 -3.29
N THR A 194 -4.44 -8.77 -4.38
CA THR A 194 -3.85 -9.26 -5.63
C THR A 194 -2.95 -8.19 -6.26
N GLU A 195 -3.43 -6.97 -6.35
CA GLU A 195 -2.69 -5.81 -6.88
C GLU A 195 -1.48 -5.48 -6.01
N HIS A 196 -1.64 -5.47 -4.71
CA HIS A 196 -0.55 -5.26 -3.75
C HIS A 196 0.62 -6.21 -3.98
N LEU A 197 0.35 -7.50 -4.21
CA LEU A 197 1.42 -8.45 -4.53
C LEU A 197 2.02 -8.22 -5.91
N LEU A 198 1.20 -8.02 -6.94
CA LEU A 198 1.66 -7.93 -8.33
C LEU A 198 2.44 -6.64 -8.60
N PHE A 199 2.02 -5.53 -8.03
CA PHE A 199 2.67 -4.22 -8.18
C PHE A 199 3.69 -3.93 -7.08
N GLY A 200 3.62 -4.63 -5.93
CA GLY A 200 4.61 -4.60 -4.88
C GLY A 200 5.91 -5.29 -5.32
N LEU A 201 6.82 -4.55 -5.95
CA LEU A 201 8.09 -5.08 -6.47
C LEU A 201 8.90 -5.82 -5.41
N ASP A 202 8.80 -5.43 -4.15
CA ASP A 202 9.43 -6.09 -3.01
C ASP A 202 9.00 -7.56 -2.92
N HIS A 203 7.70 -7.82 -3.04
CA HIS A 203 7.13 -9.17 -3.00
C HIS A 203 7.52 -9.99 -4.23
N VAL A 204 7.46 -9.39 -5.41
CA VAL A 204 7.84 -10.07 -6.67
C VAL A 204 9.31 -10.45 -6.68
N LEU A 205 10.21 -9.55 -6.25
CA LEU A 205 11.66 -9.83 -6.18
C LEU A 205 11.96 -10.84 -5.09
N PHE A 206 11.33 -10.74 -3.93
CA PHE A 206 11.47 -11.70 -2.84
C PHE A 206 11.04 -13.11 -3.27
N LEU A 207 9.86 -13.23 -3.88
CA LEU A 207 9.33 -14.50 -4.40
C LEU A 207 10.24 -15.08 -5.49
N THR A 208 10.73 -14.23 -6.41
CA THR A 208 11.68 -14.65 -7.44
C THR A 208 12.98 -15.18 -6.84
N ALA A 209 13.52 -14.53 -5.81
CA ALA A 209 14.70 -15.00 -5.09
C ALA A 209 14.43 -16.35 -4.39
N LEU A 210 13.26 -16.54 -3.77
CA LEU A 210 12.85 -17.82 -3.18
C LEU A 210 12.77 -18.93 -4.22
N LEU A 211 12.17 -18.65 -5.39
CA LEU A 211 12.04 -19.60 -6.51
C LEU A 211 13.39 -20.01 -7.06
N MET A 212 14.33 -19.07 -7.13
CA MET A 212 15.69 -19.36 -7.60
C MET A 212 16.45 -20.32 -6.70
N GLY A 213 16.24 -20.25 -5.38
CA GLY A 213 16.83 -21.16 -4.40
C GLY A 213 16.15 -22.52 -4.27
N ALA A 214 14.96 -22.70 -4.84
CA ALA A 214 14.15 -23.90 -4.65
C ALA A 214 14.35 -24.94 -5.75
N ARG A 215 14.28 -26.22 -5.37
CA ARG A 215 14.33 -27.36 -6.30
C ARG A 215 12.98 -28.03 -6.51
N ARG A 216 12.09 -27.95 -5.54
CA ARG A 216 10.77 -28.60 -5.55
C ARG A 216 9.68 -27.55 -5.42
N LEU A 217 8.66 -27.67 -6.24
CA LEU A 217 7.49 -26.80 -6.19
C LEU A 217 6.84 -26.76 -4.80
N ARG A 218 6.72 -27.93 -4.16
CA ARG A 218 6.15 -28.04 -2.81
C ARG A 218 6.89 -27.17 -1.79
N ASP A 219 8.23 -27.15 -1.86
CA ASP A 219 9.03 -26.39 -0.90
C ASP A 219 8.82 -24.88 -1.09
N VAL A 220 8.62 -24.45 -2.34
CA VAL A 220 8.28 -23.04 -2.65
C VAL A 220 6.91 -22.71 -2.12
N VAL A 221 5.89 -23.49 -2.46
CA VAL A 221 4.51 -23.24 -2.03
C VAL A 221 4.43 -23.16 -0.50
N VAL A 222 4.97 -24.16 0.21
CA VAL A 222 4.95 -24.18 1.69
C VAL A 222 5.67 -22.97 2.28
N THR A 223 6.81 -22.57 1.70
CA THR A 223 7.57 -21.43 2.21
C THR A 223 6.86 -20.11 1.93
N ALA A 224 6.27 -19.98 0.76
CA ALA A 224 5.53 -18.80 0.35
C ALA A 224 4.23 -18.63 1.16
N THR A 225 3.45 -19.71 1.33
CA THR A 225 2.24 -19.68 2.20
C THR A 225 2.61 -19.37 3.67
N ALA A 226 3.74 -19.88 4.17
CA ALA A 226 4.20 -19.53 5.51
C ALA A 226 4.58 -18.03 5.64
N PHE A 227 5.13 -17.44 4.57
CA PHE A 227 5.36 -16.01 4.50
C PHE A 227 4.04 -15.22 4.54
N THR A 228 3.05 -15.60 3.71
CA THR A 228 1.73 -14.93 3.71
C THR A 228 1.02 -15.08 5.05
N ALA A 229 1.10 -16.24 5.69
CA ALA A 229 0.52 -16.44 7.03
C ALA A 229 1.17 -15.53 8.08
N ALA A 230 2.50 -15.41 8.07
CA ALA A 230 3.24 -14.51 8.96
C ALA A 230 2.90 -13.05 8.68
N HIS A 231 2.90 -12.67 7.40
CA HIS A 231 2.50 -11.34 6.94
C HIS A 231 1.09 -10.98 7.45
N SER A 232 0.13 -11.90 7.28
CA SER A 232 -1.25 -11.71 7.73
C SER A 232 -1.37 -11.43 9.23
N VAL A 233 -0.56 -12.10 10.06
CA VAL A 233 -0.56 -11.88 11.52
C VAL A 233 -0.13 -10.46 11.86
N THR A 234 1.02 -10.02 11.38
CA THR A 234 1.53 -8.67 11.71
C THR A 234 0.74 -7.56 11.02
N PHE A 235 0.28 -7.80 9.80
CA PHE A 235 -0.63 -6.90 9.09
C PHE A 235 -1.93 -6.68 9.88
N LEU A 236 -2.57 -7.77 10.35
CA LEU A 236 -3.79 -7.68 11.16
C LEU A 236 -3.53 -6.95 12.49
N LEU A 237 -2.44 -7.29 13.21
CA LEU A 237 -2.11 -6.63 14.46
C LEU A 237 -1.87 -5.12 14.29
N ALA A 238 -1.25 -4.74 13.19
CA ALA A 238 -0.98 -3.33 12.91
C ALA A 238 -2.23 -2.61 12.37
N ALA A 239 -3.05 -3.25 11.54
CA ALA A 239 -4.34 -2.71 11.10
C ALA A 239 -5.32 -2.49 12.27
N LEU A 240 -5.26 -3.32 13.31
CA LEU A 240 -6.04 -3.15 14.54
C LEU A 240 -5.40 -2.15 15.54
N GLY A 241 -4.29 -1.51 15.17
CA GLY A 241 -3.61 -0.55 16.04
C GLY A 241 -2.91 -1.17 17.26
N VAL A 242 -2.77 -2.51 17.31
CA VAL A 242 -2.08 -3.22 18.41
C VAL A 242 -0.57 -3.03 18.32
N VAL A 243 -0.04 -2.91 17.09
CA VAL A 243 1.38 -2.69 16.82
C VAL A 243 1.49 -1.51 15.87
N ASP A 244 2.29 -0.51 16.24
CA ASP A 244 2.61 0.63 15.39
C ASP A 244 4.13 0.74 15.26
N VAL A 245 4.65 0.48 14.05
CA VAL A 245 6.08 0.56 13.75
C VAL A 245 6.26 1.55 12.60
N PRO A 246 7.10 2.58 12.77
CA PRO A 246 7.35 3.55 11.71
C PRO A 246 7.86 2.88 10.42
N GLY A 247 7.27 3.20 9.27
CA GLY A 247 7.68 2.68 7.96
C GLY A 247 9.17 2.90 7.69
N ALA A 248 9.71 4.04 8.11
CA ALA A 248 11.13 4.38 8.01
C ALA A 248 12.08 3.33 8.65
N LEU A 249 11.59 2.54 9.60
CA LEU A 249 12.36 1.43 10.18
C LEU A 249 12.09 0.10 9.45
N VAL A 250 10.86 -0.12 9.05
CA VAL A 250 10.45 -1.40 8.45
C VAL A 250 10.95 -1.54 7.02
N GLU A 251 10.83 -0.49 6.24
CA GLU A 251 11.15 -0.48 4.81
C GLU A 251 12.61 -0.84 4.46
N PRO A 252 13.63 -0.27 5.15
CA PRO A 252 15.00 -0.70 4.92
C PRO A 252 15.20 -2.18 5.26
N VAL A 253 14.54 -2.66 6.33
CA VAL A 253 14.66 -4.07 6.74
C VAL A 253 14.01 -4.99 5.70
N ILE A 254 12.87 -4.60 5.09
CA ILE A 254 12.27 -5.33 3.97
C ILE A 254 13.28 -5.47 2.82
N ALA A 255 13.89 -4.39 2.37
CA ALA A 255 14.90 -4.42 1.32
C ALA A 255 16.11 -5.29 1.69
N ALA A 256 16.55 -5.25 2.95
CA ALA A 256 17.61 -6.12 3.45
C ALA A 256 17.21 -7.61 3.40
N THR A 257 15.96 -7.97 3.72
CA THR A 257 15.51 -9.38 3.64
C THR A 257 15.57 -9.93 2.22
N ILE A 258 15.21 -9.14 1.21
CA ILE A 258 15.31 -9.49 -0.20
C ILE A 258 16.78 -9.72 -0.56
N THR A 259 17.65 -8.78 -0.16
CA THR A 259 19.11 -8.88 -0.39
C THR A 259 19.68 -10.17 0.22
N VAL A 260 19.31 -10.50 1.46
CA VAL A 260 19.78 -11.71 2.17
C VAL A 260 19.37 -12.99 1.44
N VAL A 261 18.09 -13.09 1.03
CA VAL A 261 17.60 -14.28 0.30
C VAL A 261 18.27 -14.41 -1.06
N ALA A 262 18.40 -13.31 -1.80
CA ALA A 262 19.05 -13.32 -3.11
C ALA A 262 20.54 -13.63 -2.99
N ALA A 263 21.27 -12.98 -2.07
CA ALA A 263 22.69 -13.24 -1.85
C ALA A 263 22.98 -14.68 -1.41
N ALA A 264 22.09 -15.29 -0.63
CA ALA A 264 22.21 -16.70 -0.26
C ALA A 264 22.25 -17.63 -1.49
N ASN A 265 21.53 -17.28 -2.57
CA ASN A 265 21.57 -18.03 -3.83
C ASN A 265 22.90 -17.90 -4.58
N LEU A 266 23.60 -16.75 -4.49
CA LEU A 266 24.93 -16.56 -5.10
C LEU A 266 26.02 -17.33 -4.33
N LEU A 267 25.92 -17.35 -3.01
CA LEU A 267 26.94 -17.91 -2.14
C LEU A 267 26.80 -19.43 -1.91
N GLY A 268 25.63 -20.00 -2.29
CA GLY A 268 25.32 -21.42 -2.13
C GLY A 268 25.96 -22.28 -3.20
N LYS A 269 26.70 -23.34 -2.79
CA LYS A 269 27.23 -24.37 -3.73
C LYS A 269 26.15 -25.45 -3.95
N GLY A 270 25.04 -25.10 -4.61
CA GLY A 270 24.07 -26.08 -5.12
C GLY A 270 23.10 -26.71 -4.12
N GLU A 271 23.19 -26.43 -2.84
CA GLU A 271 22.24 -26.81 -1.80
C GLU A 271 21.56 -25.58 -1.21
N ASP A 272 20.33 -25.75 -0.75
CA ASP A 272 19.60 -24.69 -0.06
C ASP A 272 20.41 -24.24 1.17
N ARG A 273 20.98 -23.03 1.13
CA ARG A 273 21.87 -22.55 2.18
C ARG A 273 21.17 -22.43 3.54
N PHE A 274 19.89 -22.17 3.52
CA PHE A 274 19.10 -22.13 4.75
C PHE A 274 18.73 -23.54 5.26
N GLY A 275 18.72 -24.57 4.40
CA GLY A 275 18.37 -25.93 4.78
C GLY A 275 17.09 -25.97 5.62
N LYS A 276 17.16 -26.59 6.82
CA LYS A 276 16.06 -26.66 7.76
C LYS A 276 15.60 -25.29 8.32
N TRP A 277 16.43 -24.27 8.21
CA TRP A 277 16.13 -22.91 8.69
C TRP A 277 15.38 -22.05 7.67
N ARG A 278 15.20 -22.53 6.44
CA ARG A 278 14.53 -21.77 5.37
C ARG A 278 13.13 -21.34 5.79
N LEU A 279 12.32 -22.25 6.28
CA LEU A 279 10.94 -21.96 6.69
C LEU A 279 10.87 -20.96 7.87
N PRO A 280 11.61 -21.16 8.99
CA PRO A 280 11.64 -20.17 10.07
C PRO A 280 12.14 -18.78 9.65
N VAL A 281 13.15 -18.70 8.80
CA VAL A 281 13.70 -17.42 8.31
C VAL A 281 12.69 -16.69 7.44
N VAL A 282 12.06 -17.39 6.48
CA VAL A 282 11.06 -16.77 5.60
C VAL A 282 9.80 -16.39 6.37
N PHE A 283 9.41 -17.18 7.37
CA PHE A 283 8.33 -16.82 8.29
C PHE A 283 8.65 -15.50 9.04
N ALA A 284 9.85 -15.38 9.60
CA ALA A 284 10.30 -14.16 10.27
C ALA A 284 10.30 -12.95 9.31
N PHE A 285 10.70 -13.14 8.06
CA PHE A 285 10.64 -12.10 7.04
C PHE A 285 9.19 -11.71 6.70
N GLY A 286 8.27 -12.67 6.64
CA GLY A 286 6.85 -12.41 6.49
C GLY A 286 6.28 -11.51 7.59
N LEU A 287 6.67 -11.75 8.86
CA LEU A 287 6.28 -10.87 9.98
C LEU A 287 6.74 -9.43 9.77
N ILE A 288 7.96 -9.23 9.25
CA ILE A 288 8.48 -7.89 8.97
C ILE A 288 7.73 -7.22 7.82
N HIS A 289 7.49 -7.95 6.73
CA HIS A 289 6.77 -7.42 5.55
C HIS A 289 5.34 -7.00 5.89
N GLY A 290 4.63 -7.75 6.75
CA GLY A 290 3.28 -7.40 7.18
C GLY A 290 3.18 -6.09 7.98
N LEU A 291 4.26 -5.69 8.67
CA LEU A 291 4.33 -4.39 9.33
C LEU A 291 4.47 -3.21 8.35
N GLY A 292 5.08 -3.44 7.18
CA GLY A 292 5.34 -2.38 6.20
C GLY A 292 4.09 -1.82 5.54
N PHE A 293 3.07 -2.65 5.32
CA PHE A 293 1.84 -2.23 4.65
C PHE A 293 0.77 -1.72 5.62
N ALA A 294 0.81 -2.13 6.86
CA ALA A 294 -0.22 -1.76 7.84
C ALA A 294 -0.27 -0.26 8.12
N GLY A 295 0.88 0.44 8.09
CA GLY A 295 0.93 1.90 8.16
C GLY A 295 0.24 2.61 7.00
N ALA A 296 0.08 1.93 5.87
CA ALA A 296 -0.59 2.48 4.68
C ALA A 296 -2.11 2.33 4.73
N LEU A 297 -2.64 1.28 5.41
CA LEU A 297 -4.08 1.08 5.54
C LEU A 297 -4.67 1.77 6.76
N ASP A 298 -3.89 1.97 7.83
CA ASP A 298 -4.23 2.50 9.18
C ASP A 298 -5.74 2.60 9.47
N ILE A 299 -6.39 1.45 9.42
CA ILE A 299 -7.79 1.28 9.78
C ILE A 299 -7.83 1.12 11.30
N ARG A 300 -7.85 2.23 12.04
CA ARG A 300 -7.97 2.22 13.50
C ARG A 300 -9.42 2.14 13.93
N GLU A 301 -10.12 1.09 13.53
CA GLU A 301 -11.44 0.85 14.05
C GLU A 301 -11.44 -0.25 15.12
N PRO A 302 -12.24 -0.13 16.19
CA PRO A 302 -12.52 -1.25 17.07
C PRO A 302 -13.15 -2.35 16.22
N GLY A 303 -12.51 -3.51 16.16
CA GLY A 303 -12.73 -4.62 15.26
C GLY A 303 -14.17 -4.93 14.90
N SER A 304 -14.64 -4.36 13.78
CA SER A 304 -15.89 -4.80 13.17
C SER A 304 -15.66 -6.14 12.43
N TRP A 305 -16.65 -7.02 12.42
CA TRP A 305 -16.57 -8.27 11.64
C TRP A 305 -16.36 -8.01 10.14
N GLY A 306 -16.91 -6.90 9.62
CA GLY A 306 -16.72 -6.48 8.24
C GLY A 306 -15.27 -6.18 7.92
N LEU A 307 -14.57 -5.45 8.80
CA LEU A 307 -13.15 -5.16 8.67
C LEU A 307 -12.31 -6.45 8.69
N LEU A 308 -12.55 -7.35 9.64
CA LEU A 308 -11.82 -8.62 9.72
C LEU A 308 -11.98 -9.45 8.43
N LEU A 309 -13.19 -9.54 7.89
CA LEU A 309 -13.45 -10.23 6.62
C LEU A 309 -12.72 -9.57 5.45
N SER A 310 -12.68 -8.24 5.40
CA SER A 310 -11.96 -7.49 4.38
C SER A 310 -10.45 -7.76 4.44
N LEU A 311 -9.86 -7.70 5.64
CA LEU A 311 -8.43 -7.98 5.83
C LEU A 311 -8.07 -9.44 5.51
N LEU A 312 -8.93 -10.39 5.86
CA LEU A 312 -8.76 -11.80 5.47
C LEU A 312 -8.85 -11.98 3.96
N SER A 313 -9.80 -11.29 3.31
CA SER A 313 -9.95 -11.33 1.85
C SER A 313 -8.75 -10.72 1.14
N PHE A 314 -8.20 -9.62 1.63
CA PHE A 314 -6.95 -9.02 1.15
C PHE A 314 -5.79 -10.03 1.18
N ASN A 315 -5.59 -10.69 2.31
CA ASN A 315 -4.53 -11.72 2.45
C ASN A 315 -4.77 -12.94 1.55
N LEU A 316 -6.04 -13.30 1.32
CA LEU A 316 -6.39 -14.35 0.37
C LEU A 316 -6.06 -13.93 -1.09
N GLY A 317 -6.24 -12.66 -1.43
CA GLY A 317 -5.82 -12.07 -2.71
C GLY A 317 -4.31 -12.15 -2.90
N ILE A 318 -3.53 -11.79 -1.87
CA ILE A 318 -2.06 -11.95 -1.87
C ILE A 318 -1.68 -13.40 -2.15
N GLU A 319 -2.25 -14.36 -1.41
CA GLU A 319 -1.93 -15.79 -1.57
C GLU A 319 -2.29 -16.30 -2.97
N ALA A 320 -3.46 -15.92 -3.48
CA ALA A 320 -3.89 -16.31 -4.82
C ALA A 320 -2.94 -15.79 -5.91
N ALA A 321 -2.60 -14.51 -5.88
CA ALA A 321 -1.66 -13.90 -6.82
C ALA A 321 -0.26 -14.54 -6.70
N GLN A 322 0.21 -14.82 -5.49
CA GLN A 322 1.48 -15.48 -5.23
C GLN A 322 1.52 -16.89 -5.82
N LEU A 323 0.45 -17.68 -5.66
CA LEU A 323 0.36 -19.02 -6.24
C LEU A 323 0.33 -18.98 -7.78
N VAL A 324 -0.34 -17.99 -8.37
CA VAL A 324 -0.33 -17.77 -9.83
C VAL A 324 1.08 -17.42 -10.32
N LEU A 325 1.78 -16.51 -9.65
CA LEU A 325 3.18 -16.19 -10.00
C LEU A 325 4.08 -17.41 -9.87
N ILE A 326 3.95 -18.21 -8.83
CA ILE A 326 4.70 -19.47 -8.66
C ILE A 326 4.41 -20.43 -9.82
N ALA A 327 3.13 -20.59 -10.18
CA ALA A 327 2.72 -21.47 -11.28
C ALA A 327 3.31 -21.06 -12.63
N VAL A 328 3.53 -19.76 -12.85
CA VAL A 328 4.15 -19.22 -14.08
C VAL A 328 5.67 -19.25 -13.99
N LEU A 329 6.26 -18.72 -12.92
CA LEU A 329 7.71 -18.53 -12.84
C LEU A 329 8.47 -19.84 -12.57
N PHE A 330 7.93 -20.78 -11.79
CA PHE A 330 8.61 -22.01 -11.45
C PHE A 330 8.90 -22.90 -12.68
N PRO A 331 7.94 -23.15 -13.60
CA PRO A 331 8.23 -23.86 -14.84
C PRO A 331 9.25 -23.13 -15.72
N LEU A 332 9.15 -21.81 -15.85
CA LEU A 332 10.07 -21.00 -16.64
C LEU A 332 11.50 -21.10 -16.10
N LEU A 333 11.69 -20.96 -14.80
CA LEU A 333 12.98 -21.12 -14.14
C LEU A 333 13.51 -22.55 -14.25
N THR A 334 12.64 -23.56 -14.14
CA THR A 334 13.00 -24.97 -14.32
C THR A 334 13.47 -25.26 -15.74
N LEU A 335 12.81 -24.68 -16.74
CA LEU A 335 13.21 -24.76 -18.12
C LEU A 335 14.55 -24.05 -18.36
N ALA A 336 14.72 -22.84 -17.82
CA ALA A 336 15.98 -22.09 -17.90
C ALA A 336 17.15 -22.87 -17.31
N ARG A 337 16.95 -23.59 -16.20
CA ARG A 337 17.96 -24.45 -15.56
C ARG A 337 18.46 -25.62 -16.45
N ARG A 338 17.66 -26.02 -17.46
CA ARG A 338 18.03 -27.08 -18.41
C ARG A 338 18.88 -26.56 -19.58
N THR A 339 19.06 -25.27 -19.71
CA THR A 339 19.83 -24.65 -20.80
C THR A 339 21.32 -24.58 -20.46
N PRO A 340 22.23 -24.57 -21.45
CA PRO A 340 23.67 -24.38 -21.23
C PRO A 340 23.98 -22.99 -20.63
N ALA A 341 23.06 -22.03 -20.71
CA ALA A 341 23.17 -20.70 -20.14
C ALA A 341 22.66 -20.63 -18.68
N ALA A 342 22.19 -21.71 -18.08
CA ALA A 342 21.55 -21.76 -16.76
C ALA A 342 22.32 -21.00 -15.67
N ARG A 343 23.64 -21.19 -15.61
CA ARG A 343 24.54 -20.53 -14.66
C ARG A 343 24.51 -19.00 -14.84
N TRP A 344 24.63 -18.56 -16.08
CA TRP A 344 24.65 -17.14 -16.40
C TRP A 344 23.30 -16.47 -16.12
N ILE A 345 22.19 -17.15 -16.48
CA ILE A 345 20.84 -16.68 -16.17
C ILE A 345 20.68 -16.53 -14.64
N ALA A 346 21.07 -17.56 -13.88
CA ALA A 346 20.96 -17.51 -12.43
C ALA A 346 21.83 -16.38 -11.83
N VAL A 347 23.07 -16.25 -12.22
CA VAL A 347 23.99 -15.21 -11.73
C VAL A 347 23.44 -13.81 -12.09
N THR A 348 23.07 -13.57 -13.34
CA THR A 348 22.58 -12.27 -13.79
C THR A 348 21.31 -11.86 -13.04
N LEU A 349 20.32 -12.77 -12.95
CA LEU A 349 19.05 -12.47 -12.28
C LEU A 349 19.26 -12.23 -10.78
N THR A 350 20.04 -13.07 -10.12
CA THR A 350 20.31 -12.90 -8.67
C THR A 350 21.11 -11.63 -8.41
N THR A 351 22.12 -11.32 -9.25
CA THR A 351 22.89 -10.07 -9.11
C THR A 351 21.99 -8.84 -9.30
N ALA A 352 21.08 -8.88 -10.29
CA ALA A 352 20.11 -7.81 -10.48
C ALA A 352 19.21 -7.60 -9.25
N ILE A 353 18.67 -8.69 -8.68
CA ILE A 353 17.86 -8.61 -7.46
C ILE A 353 18.67 -8.01 -6.30
N VAL A 354 19.91 -8.50 -6.06
CA VAL A 354 20.78 -7.97 -5.00
C VAL A 354 21.07 -6.49 -5.22
N THR A 355 21.39 -6.09 -6.45
CA THR A 355 21.71 -4.69 -6.74
C THR A 355 20.51 -3.78 -6.51
N ILE A 356 19.33 -4.17 -6.98
CA ILE A 356 18.08 -3.37 -6.79
C ILE A 356 17.72 -3.29 -5.30
N SER A 357 17.71 -4.42 -4.60
CA SER A 357 17.32 -4.43 -3.18
C SER A 357 18.34 -3.73 -2.29
N LEU A 358 19.64 -3.81 -2.61
CA LEU A 358 20.67 -3.06 -1.90
C LEU A 358 20.57 -1.54 -2.15
N TYR A 359 20.29 -1.16 -3.41
CA TYR A 359 20.02 0.24 -3.74
C TYR A 359 18.83 0.77 -2.91
N TRP A 360 17.71 0.07 -2.86
CA TRP A 360 16.55 0.44 -2.05
C TRP A 360 16.87 0.51 -0.55
N PHE A 361 17.66 -0.44 -0.05
CA PHE A 361 18.11 -0.42 1.34
C PHE A 361 18.88 0.85 1.68
N LEU A 362 19.83 1.23 0.83
CA LEU A 362 20.63 2.44 1.02
C LEU A 362 19.78 3.71 0.88
N ASP A 363 18.95 3.78 -0.15
CA ASP A 363 18.06 4.91 -0.41
C ASP A 363 17.09 5.16 0.75
N ARG A 364 16.47 4.11 1.29
CA ARG A 364 15.56 4.19 2.44
C ARG A 364 16.28 4.60 3.73
N ILE A 365 17.52 4.15 3.95
CA ILE A 365 18.32 4.60 5.10
C ILE A 365 18.70 6.07 4.96
N TRP A 366 19.18 6.50 3.79
CA TRP A 366 19.57 7.90 3.59
C TRP A 366 18.36 8.83 3.49
N GLY A 367 17.26 8.39 2.91
CA GLY A 367 15.99 9.13 2.91
C GLY A 367 15.43 9.29 4.34
N ALA A 368 15.54 8.27 5.17
CA ALA A 368 15.18 8.33 6.59
C ALA A 368 16.16 9.17 7.42
N ALA A 369 17.43 9.24 7.00
CA ALA A 369 18.48 10.05 7.62
C ALA A 369 18.56 11.47 7.06
N GLY A 370 17.54 11.96 6.33
CA GLY A 370 17.48 13.34 5.83
C GLY A 370 17.90 14.34 6.91
N PRO A 371 18.49 15.51 6.57
CA PRO A 371 19.48 16.20 7.37
C PRO A 371 19.03 16.50 8.79
N MET A 372 19.29 15.59 9.71
CA MET A 372 19.50 15.93 11.12
C MET A 372 20.89 16.56 11.18
N GLY A 373 20.95 17.85 11.21
CA GLY A 373 22.18 18.53 11.61
C GLY A 373 22.69 19.56 10.64
N SER A 374 22.14 20.73 10.75
CA SER A 374 22.95 21.94 10.94
C SER A 374 22.23 22.76 11.99
N ALA A 375 22.81 22.71 13.19
CA ALA A 375 22.50 23.57 14.30
C ALA A 375 22.64 25.05 13.93
#